data_94c30b1e694c4622b45a301458de4a63
#
_entry.id   94c30b1e694c4622b45a301458de4a63
#
_cell.length_a   1.000
_cell.length_b   1.000
_cell.length_c   1.000
_cell.angle_alpha   90.00
_cell.angle_beta   90.00
_cell.angle_gamma   90.00
#
_symmetry.space_group_name_H-M   'P 1'
#
loop_
_entity.id
_entity.type
_entity.pdbx_description
1 polymer ?
#
loop_
_entity_poly.entity_id
_entity_poly.type
_entity_poly.pdbx_seq_one_letter_code
_entity_poly.pdbx_strand_id
1 'polypeptide(L)'
;MSRVPSLSSPFLLGFDQLERVLDRVTKGAEGYPPYNIERIAASPSGPERLRITLAVAGFTRAQLDVTVEENQLVIRGRQQDDAEGRDFIHRGIAARQFQRVFVLADGMDVMGADLKNGLLSVDLARPEPERIVRRIDIAALD
;
A
#
# COMPACT_ATOMS: atom_id res chain seq x y z
N MET A 1 -0.45 19.20 -17.89
CA MET A 1 -0.36 18.60 -17.92
C MET A 1 -0.69 17.62 -17.67
N SER A 2 -0.88 17.07 -17.75
CA SER A 2 -1.38 16.14 -17.47
C SER A 2 -0.77 15.15 -17.22
N ARG A 3 -0.72 14.60 -16.84
CA ARG A 3 -0.18 13.76 -16.46
C ARG A 3 -0.65 12.63 -16.76
N VAL A 4 -0.37 11.91 -16.93
CA VAL A 4 -0.67 10.83 -17.29
C VAL A 4 -0.96 10.02 -16.48
N PRO A 5 -1.11 9.79 -16.05
CA PRO A 5 -1.31 9.08 -15.20
C PRO A 5 -1.71 7.94 -15.05
N SER A 6 -2.14 7.89 -15.23
CA SER A 6 -2.65 6.89 -15.23
C SER A 6 -2.25 5.81 -14.67
N LEU A 7 -1.33 5.60 -14.74
CA LEU A 7 -0.84 4.58 -14.33
C LEU A 7 -1.14 4.19 -13.09
N SER A 8 -0.90 4.76 -12.22
CA SER A 8 -1.00 4.29 -10.95
C SER A 8 -2.33 4.31 -10.39
N SER A 9 -3.24 4.67 -11.13
CA SER A 9 -4.50 4.84 -10.58
C SER A 9 -5.31 3.65 -10.27
N PRO A 10 -4.92 2.43 -10.61
CA PRO A 10 -5.81 1.31 -10.39
C PRO A 10 -6.25 1.15 -8.96
N PHE A 11 -5.38 1.33 -8.03
CA PHE A 11 -5.85 1.09 -6.70
C PHE A 11 -6.59 2.28 -6.16
N LEU A 12 -6.63 3.34 -6.91
CA LEU A 12 -7.46 4.46 -6.56
C LEU A 12 -8.83 4.34 -7.17
N LEU A 13 -9.06 3.31 -7.97
CA LEU A 13 -10.38 2.96 -8.47
C LEU A 13 -11.07 4.12 -9.16
N GLY A 14 -10.32 4.83 -9.99
CA GLY A 14 -10.90 5.89 -10.77
C GLY A 14 -10.92 7.24 -10.12
N PHE A 15 -10.32 7.38 -8.96
CA PHE A 15 -10.24 8.67 -8.32
C PHE A 15 -9.00 9.40 -8.79
N ASP A 16 -9.13 10.16 -9.87
CA ASP A 16 -7.98 10.83 -10.45
C ASP A 16 -7.34 11.81 -9.47
N GLN A 17 -8.14 12.43 -8.63
CA GLN A 17 -7.58 13.33 -7.64
C GLN A 17 -6.65 12.61 -6.71
N LEU A 18 -7.00 11.38 -6.36
CA LEU A 18 -6.16 10.62 -5.46
C LEU A 18 -4.84 10.26 -6.11
N GLU A 19 -4.86 10.04 -7.41
CA GLU A 19 -3.63 9.78 -8.11
C GLU A 19 -2.67 10.94 -7.99
N ARG A 20 -3.18 12.16 -8.09
CA ARG A 20 -2.32 13.31 -7.95
C ARG A 20 -1.81 13.47 -6.53
N VAL A 21 -2.65 13.19 -5.56
CA VAL A 21 -2.22 13.25 -4.18
C VAL A 21 -1.14 12.22 -3.94
N LEU A 22 -1.32 11.03 -4.48
CA LEU A 22 -0.33 9.99 -4.33
C LEU A 22 0.99 10.41 -4.93
N ASP A 23 0.97 10.98 -6.12
CA ASP A 23 2.18 11.45 -6.75
C ASP A 23 2.92 12.45 -5.87
N ARG A 24 2.21 13.38 -5.29
CA ARG A 24 2.86 14.36 -4.44
C ARG A 24 3.46 13.73 -3.21
N VAL A 25 2.74 12.79 -2.62
CA VAL A 25 3.21 12.16 -1.40
C VAL A 25 4.43 11.30 -1.65
N THR A 26 4.40 10.52 -2.72
CA THR A 26 5.48 9.59 -2.96
C THR A 26 6.67 10.23 -3.63
N LYS A 27 6.47 11.39 -4.26
CA LYS A 27 7.53 12.01 -5.00
C LYS A 27 8.71 12.37 -4.12
N GLY A 28 8.45 12.77 -2.89
CA GLY A 28 9.51 13.12 -1.98
C GLY A 28 10.34 11.93 -1.53
N ALA A 29 9.90 10.72 -1.81
CA ALA A 29 10.65 9.55 -1.43
C ALA A 29 11.72 9.20 -2.46
N GLU A 30 11.84 10.01 -3.50
CA GLU A 30 12.91 9.84 -4.48
C GLU A 30 12.91 8.48 -5.15
N GLY A 31 11.74 7.91 -5.30
CA GLY A 31 11.61 6.65 -6.00
C GLY A 31 11.97 5.42 -5.20
N TYR A 32 12.35 5.55 -3.96
CA TYR A 32 12.69 4.37 -3.18
C TYR A 32 11.67 4.10 -2.09
N PRO A 33 11.25 2.87 -1.93
CA PRO A 33 11.57 1.73 -2.78
C PRO A 33 10.68 1.71 -4.01
N PRO A 34 11.13 1.10 -5.08
CA PRO A 34 10.26 0.93 -6.24
C PRO A 34 9.12 -0.01 -5.89
N TYR A 35 8.01 0.16 -6.56
CA TYR A 35 6.84 -0.63 -6.26
C TYR A 35 6.02 -0.88 -7.50
N ASN A 36 5.24 -1.95 -7.44
CA ASN A 36 4.24 -2.27 -8.45
C ASN A 36 2.88 -2.29 -7.80
N ILE A 37 1.87 -1.96 -8.57
CA ILE A 37 0.48 -2.14 -8.15
C ILE A 37 -0.19 -2.96 -9.24
N GLU A 38 -0.78 -4.09 -8.85
CA GLU A 38 -1.43 -4.96 -9.82
C GLU A 38 -2.83 -5.31 -9.33
N ARG A 39 -3.68 -5.59 -10.29
CA ARG A 39 -5.04 -6.00 -10.01
C ARG A 39 -5.12 -7.51 -10.18
N ILE A 40 -5.61 -8.19 -9.18
CA ILE A 40 -5.79 -9.62 -9.23
C ILE A 40 -7.27 -9.88 -9.32
N ALA A 41 -7.68 -10.49 -10.44
CA ALA A 41 -9.10 -10.69 -10.74
C ALA A 41 -9.73 -11.66 -9.74
N ALA A 42 -11.01 -11.50 -9.53
CA ALA A 42 -11.76 -12.43 -8.71
C ALA A 42 -11.66 -13.82 -9.29
N SER A 43 -11.61 -14.81 -8.44
CA SER A 43 -11.52 -16.20 -8.84
C SER A 43 -12.21 -17.04 -7.79
N PRO A 44 -12.35 -18.34 -8.04
CA PRO A 44 -12.93 -19.19 -7.00
C PRO A 44 -12.17 -19.14 -5.68
N SER A 45 -10.89 -18.76 -5.72
CA SER A 45 -10.12 -18.71 -4.50
C SER A 45 -10.25 -17.39 -3.77
N GLY A 46 -10.89 -16.37 -4.34
CA GLY A 46 -11.07 -15.14 -3.61
C GLY A 46 -11.60 -14.02 -4.49
N PRO A 47 -11.90 -12.88 -3.86
CA PRO A 47 -12.43 -11.74 -4.60
C PRO A 47 -11.34 -10.98 -5.33
N GLU A 48 -11.77 -10.05 -6.14
CA GLU A 48 -10.83 -9.14 -6.78
C GLU A 48 -10.07 -8.35 -5.71
N ARG A 49 -8.78 -8.17 -5.94
CA ARG A 49 -7.98 -7.42 -4.99
C ARG A 49 -6.86 -6.71 -5.71
N LEU A 50 -6.24 -5.81 -4.99
CA LEU A 50 -5.07 -5.10 -5.47
C LEU A 50 -3.88 -5.53 -4.65
N ARG A 51 -2.73 -5.64 -5.31
CA ARG A 51 -1.50 -6.00 -4.61
C ARG A 51 -0.45 -4.95 -4.88
N ILE A 52 0.08 -4.39 -3.80
CA ILE A 52 1.20 -3.48 -3.87
C ILE A 52 2.44 -4.25 -3.47
N THR A 53 3.44 -4.24 -4.34
CA THR A 53 4.69 -4.95 -4.07
C THR A 53 5.83 -3.96 -4.06
N LEU A 54 6.59 -3.94 -2.97
CA LEU A 54 7.74 -3.06 -2.82
C LEU A 54 9.02 -3.88 -2.82
N ALA A 55 10.02 -3.39 -3.54
CA ALA A 55 11.32 -4.04 -3.55
C ALA A 55 12.13 -3.51 -2.38
N VAL A 56 12.26 -4.33 -1.33
CA VAL A 56 12.89 -3.92 -0.09
C VAL A 56 13.99 -4.89 0.31
N ALA A 57 14.78 -5.31 -0.66
CA ALA A 57 15.89 -6.20 -0.39
C ALA A 57 16.79 -5.58 0.67
N GLY A 58 17.24 -6.39 1.59
CA GLY A 58 18.08 -5.91 2.68
C GLY A 58 17.35 -5.53 3.93
N PHE A 59 16.03 -5.42 3.87
CA PHE A 59 15.24 -5.16 5.06
C PHE A 59 14.75 -6.47 5.66
N THR A 60 14.80 -6.55 6.96
CA THR A 60 14.19 -7.68 7.65
C THR A 60 12.77 -7.31 8.03
N ARG A 61 12.00 -8.31 8.40
CA ARG A 61 10.63 -8.06 8.82
C ARG A 61 10.56 -7.06 9.98
N ALA A 62 11.51 -7.17 10.91
CA ALA A 62 11.49 -6.29 12.07
C ALA A 62 11.80 -4.83 11.70
N GLN A 63 12.35 -4.60 10.54
CA GLN A 63 12.70 -3.26 10.12
C GLN A 63 11.61 -2.63 9.26
N LEU A 64 10.53 -3.35 9.02
CA LEU A 64 9.44 -2.88 8.19
C LEU A 64 8.19 -2.73 9.03
N ASP A 65 7.39 -1.72 8.69
CA ASP A 65 6.17 -1.45 9.41
C ASP A 65 5.09 -1.07 8.41
N VAL A 66 3.93 -1.71 8.52
CA VAL A 66 2.80 -1.47 7.64
C VAL A 66 1.61 -1.09 8.51
N THR A 67 1.09 0.11 8.33
CA THR A 67 -0.04 0.56 9.12
C THR A 67 -1.09 1.18 8.22
N VAL A 68 -2.32 1.20 8.71
CA VAL A 68 -3.40 1.94 8.07
C VAL A 68 -3.78 3.04 9.03
N GLU A 69 -3.62 4.28 8.58
CA GLU A 69 -3.91 5.44 9.40
C GLU A 69 -4.98 6.23 8.69
N GLU A 70 -6.20 6.13 9.21
CA GLU A 70 -7.38 6.68 8.55
C GLU A 70 -7.53 6.02 7.19
N ASN A 71 -7.46 6.76 6.12
CA ASN A 71 -7.59 6.17 4.80
C ASN A 71 -6.24 6.08 4.09
N GLN A 72 -5.17 6.00 4.86
CA GLN A 72 -3.83 5.94 4.28
C GLN A 72 -3.15 4.67 4.67
N LEU A 73 -2.54 4.01 3.69
CA LEU A 73 -1.67 2.88 3.93
C LEU A 73 -0.26 3.43 4.01
N VAL A 74 0.38 3.24 5.16
CA VAL A 74 1.70 3.79 5.39
C VAL A 74 2.67 2.64 5.56
N ILE A 75 3.71 2.62 4.75
CA ILE A 75 4.73 1.58 4.80
C ILE A 75 6.06 2.24 5.11
N ARG A 76 6.65 1.84 6.20
CA ARG A 76 7.91 2.42 6.66
C ARG A 76 8.97 1.35 6.76
N GLY A 77 10.19 1.75 6.47
CA GLY A 77 11.32 0.87 6.63
C GLY A 77 12.47 1.63 7.24
N ARG A 78 13.23 0.95 8.10
CA ARG A 78 14.37 1.58 8.73
C ARG A 78 15.42 0.54 9.03
N GLN A 79 16.59 0.74 8.44
CA GLN A 79 17.74 -0.11 8.70
C GLN A 79 18.68 0.59 9.66
N GLN A 80 19.38 -0.21 10.44
CA GLN A 80 20.43 0.32 11.27
C GLN A 80 21.72 0.29 10.50
N ASP A 81 22.55 1.29 10.73
CA ASP A 81 23.86 1.33 10.11
C ASP A 81 24.81 0.49 10.96
N ASP A 82 25.20 -0.66 10.45
CA ASP A 82 26.10 -1.54 11.18
C ASP A 82 27.49 -1.49 10.60
N ALA A 83 27.92 -0.32 10.14
CA ALA A 83 29.26 -0.15 9.58
C ALA A 83 30.34 -0.10 10.64
N GLU A 84 29.96 -0.05 11.88
CA GLU A 84 30.92 0.07 12.97
C GLU A 84 31.89 -1.10 12.95
N GLY A 85 33.16 -0.83 13.06
CA GLY A 85 34.15 -1.88 13.04
C GLY A 85 34.55 -2.37 11.68
N ARG A 86 34.00 -1.78 10.63
CA ARG A 86 34.33 -2.18 9.26
C ARG A 86 35.16 -1.11 8.59
N ASP A 87 36.11 -1.56 7.81
CA ASP A 87 37.01 -0.65 7.10
C ASP A 87 36.75 -0.81 5.61
N PHE A 88 35.82 0.00 5.09
CA PHE A 88 35.46 -0.12 3.68
C PHE A 88 36.46 0.57 2.79
N ILE A 89 36.92 -0.13 1.76
CA ILE A 89 37.67 0.52 0.71
C ILE A 89 36.72 1.33 -0.17
N HIS A 90 35.54 0.81 -0.35
CA HIS A 90 34.48 1.51 -1.06
C HIS A 90 33.16 1.11 -0.43
N ARG A 91 32.31 2.07 -0.18
CA ARG A 91 31.02 1.78 0.39
C ARG A 91 29.93 2.35 -0.49
N GLY A 92 29.25 1.46 -1.23
CA GLY A 92 28.13 1.87 -2.06
C GLY A 92 26.79 1.47 -1.52
N ILE A 93 26.76 0.70 -0.42
CA ILE A 93 25.52 0.26 0.19
C ILE A 93 25.44 0.87 1.58
N ALA A 94 24.44 1.68 1.81
CA ALA A 94 24.27 2.35 3.09
C ALA A 94 22.93 1.95 3.68
N ALA A 95 22.79 2.12 4.98
CA ALA A 95 21.51 1.93 5.64
C ALA A 95 20.48 2.85 5.04
N ARG A 96 19.26 2.35 4.89
CA ARG A 96 18.20 3.11 4.26
C ARG A 96 17.02 3.27 5.19
N GLN A 97 16.28 4.32 4.90
CA GLN A 97 15.07 4.63 5.63
C GLN A 97 14.09 5.19 4.62
N PHE A 98 12.84 4.75 4.68
CA PHE A 98 11.85 5.21 3.73
C PHE A 98 10.47 5.24 4.37
N GLN A 99 9.60 5.99 3.73
CA GLN A 99 8.19 5.98 4.07
C GLN A 99 7.40 6.15 2.78
N ARG A 100 6.47 5.24 2.55
CA ARG A 100 5.56 5.30 1.41
C ARG A 100 4.15 5.41 1.94
N VAL A 101 3.39 6.31 1.34
CA VAL A 101 2.00 6.53 1.75
C VAL A 101 1.12 6.35 0.53
N PHE A 102 0.10 5.54 0.66
CA PHE A 102 -0.89 5.31 -0.38
C PHE A 102 -2.25 5.70 0.16
N VAL A 103 -2.96 6.56 -0.58
CA VAL A 103 -4.30 6.97 -0.18
C VAL A 103 -5.28 5.95 -0.69
N LEU A 104 -6.07 5.39 0.22
CA LEU A 104 -6.98 4.32 -0.12
C LEU A 104 -8.36 4.89 -0.41
N ALA A 105 -9.03 4.28 -1.39
CA ALA A 105 -10.42 4.62 -1.66
C ALA A 105 -11.29 4.15 -0.50
N ASP A 106 -12.45 4.77 -0.38
CA ASP A 106 -13.36 4.40 0.69
C ASP A 106 -13.69 2.92 0.64
N GLY A 107 -13.66 2.30 1.79
CA GLY A 107 -14.03 0.90 1.89
C GLY A 107 -12.92 -0.06 1.58
N MET A 108 -11.75 0.43 1.16
CA MET A 108 -10.63 -0.46 0.92
C MET A 108 -9.98 -0.86 2.24
N ASP A 109 -9.65 -2.12 2.34
CA ASP A 109 -9.02 -2.65 3.54
C ASP A 109 -7.79 -3.44 3.19
N VAL A 110 -6.85 -3.48 4.10
CA VAL A 110 -5.65 -4.30 3.94
C VAL A 110 -6.00 -5.71 4.37
N MET A 111 -5.81 -6.65 3.45
CA MET A 111 -6.10 -8.05 3.72
C MET A 111 -4.94 -8.75 4.39
N GLY A 112 -3.74 -8.31 4.12
CA GLY A 112 -2.56 -8.91 4.70
C GLY A 112 -1.31 -8.42 4.02
N ALA A 113 -0.19 -8.79 4.58
CA ALA A 113 1.11 -8.42 4.02
C ALA A 113 2.08 -9.55 4.28
N ASP A 114 3.02 -9.74 3.35
CA ASP A 114 4.06 -10.71 3.59
C ASP A 114 5.36 -10.24 2.94
N LEU A 115 6.45 -10.79 3.44
CA LEU A 115 7.78 -10.46 2.95
C LEU A 115 8.41 -11.76 2.46
N LYS A 116 8.80 -11.77 1.18
CA LYS A 116 9.39 -12.95 0.60
C LYS A 116 10.39 -12.55 -0.46
N ASN A 117 11.59 -13.06 -0.37
CA ASN A 117 12.63 -12.82 -1.37
C ASN A 117 12.89 -11.34 -1.60
N GLY A 118 12.86 -10.54 -0.54
CA GLY A 118 13.12 -9.11 -0.68
C GLY A 118 11.96 -8.32 -1.22
N LEU A 119 10.79 -8.93 -1.35
CA LEU A 119 9.60 -8.24 -1.84
C LEU A 119 8.55 -8.23 -0.73
N LEU A 120 8.07 -7.04 -0.44
CA LEU A 120 6.99 -6.86 0.52
C LEU A 120 5.71 -6.71 -0.29
N SER A 121 4.76 -7.60 -0.06
CA SER A 121 3.49 -7.58 -0.78
C SER A 121 2.38 -7.24 0.19
N VAL A 122 1.53 -6.29 -0.17
CA VAL A 122 0.39 -5.89 0.63
C VAL A 122 -0.84 -6.04 -0.24
N ASP A 123 -1.78 -6.85 0.20
CA ASP A 123 -3.00 -7.09 -0.53
C ASP A 123 -4.12 -6.25 0.05
N LEU A 124 -4.90 -5.65 -0.84
CA LEU A 124 -6.01 -4.80 -0.46
C LEU A 124 -7.25 -5.26 -1.21
N ALA A 125 -8.37 -5.16 -0.54
CA ALA A 125 -9.64 -5.48 -1.17
C ALA A 125 -10.71 -4.59 -0.58
N ARG A 126 -11.75 -4.38 -1.37
CA ARG A 126 -12.92 -3.72 -0.86
C ARG A 126 -13.89 -4.83 -0.45
N PRO A 127 -14.13 -5.00 0.84
CA PRO A 127 -15.05 -6.04 1.27
C PRO A 127 -16.41 -5.77 0.68
N GLU A 128 -17.11 -6.84 0.36
CA GLU A 128 -18.48 -6.66 -0.09
C GLU A 128 -19.28 -6.03 1.01
N PRO A 129 -20.06 -5.01 0.67
CA PRO A 129 -20.88 -4.40 1.72
C PRO A 129 -21.83 -5.44 2.26
N GLU A 130 -21.90 -5.47 3.55
CA GLU A 130 -22.83 -6.35 4.20
C GLU A 130 -24.24 -5.89 3.87
N ARG A 131 -25.02 -6.80 3.34
CA ARG A 131 -26.38 -6.44 2.98
C ARG A 131 -27.23 -6.50 4.23
N ILE A 132 -27.55 -5.34 4.74
CA ILE A 132 -28.36 -5.25 5.95
C ILE A 132 -29.80 -5.05 5.53
N VAL A 133 -30.65 -6.00 5.90
CA VAL A 133 -32.08 -5.88 5.65
C VAL A 133 -32.75 -5.60 6.97
N ARG A 134 -33.44 -4.50 7.03
CA ARG A 134 -34.13 -4.11 8.25
C ARG A 134 -35.60 -3.95 7.92
N ARG A 135 -36.44 -4.61 8.67
CA ARG A 135 -37.87 -4.49 8.51
C ARG A 135 -38.39 -3.32 9.32
N ILE A 136 -39.21 -2.53 8.71
CA ILE A 136 -39.78 -1.35 9.37
C ILE A 136 -41.19 -1.69 9.76
N ASP A 137 -41.51 -1.48 11.02
CA ASP A 137 -42.86 -1.69 11.50
C ASP A 137 -43.76 -0.58 11.03
N ILE A 138 -44.94 -0.94 10.62
CA ILE A 138 -45.93 0.02 10.16
C ILE A 138 -46.88 0.31 11.26
N ALA A 139 -46.97 1.56 11.64
CA ALA A 139 -47.94 1.96 12.65
C ALA A 139 -49.27 2.20 11.97
N ALA A 140 -50.32 1.59 12.48
CA ALA A 140 -51.67 1.83 11.99
C ALA A 140 -52.33 2.88 12.87
N LEU A 141 -52.68 3.97 12.24
CA LEU A 141 -53.12 5.13 13.01
C LEU A 141 -54.62 5.35 13.03
N ASP A 142 -55.38 4.48 12.47
CA ASP A 142 -56.83 4.73 12.51
C ASP A 142 -57.52 3.97 13.64
#